data_2ed685d07f8fad863de6bb96ab217742
#
_entry.id   2ed685d07f8fad863de6bb96ab217742
#
_cell.length_a   1.000
_cell.length_b   1.000
_cell.length_c   1.000
_cell.angle_alpha   90.00
_cell.angle_beta   90.00
_cell.angle_gamma   90.00
#
_symmetry.space_group_name_H-M   'P 1'
#
loop_
_entity.id
_entity.type
_entity.pdbx_description
1 polymer ?
#
loop_
_entity_poly.entity_id
_entity_poly.type
_entity_poly.pdbx_seq_one_letter_code
_entity_poly.pdbx_strand_id
1 'polypeptide(L)'
;MKSKITSLSKNSEFKSLINGKKISNKYSTIFFKRLSGKNSNRLNISFVAKKKLGNAVIRNKIKRRLRNIMHEAYKTIDIKLHYSYLLVAKKMIFDDKYTNVKKNLLTDFKKIK
;
A
#
# COMPACT_ATOMS: atom_id res chain seq x y z
N MET A 1 6.76 -20.09 2.14
CA MET A 1 7.43 -19.09 1.30
C MET A 1 7.52 -17.75 2.02
N LYS A 2 8.69 -17.17 2.07
CA LYS A 2 8.86 -15.87 2.75
C LYS A 2 8.22 -14.76 1.92
N SER A 3 7.51 -13.87 2.61
CA SER A 3 6.93 -12.69 1.98
C SER A 3 8.03 -11.72 1.54
N LYS A 4 7.85 -11.12 0.36
CA LYS A 4 8.71 -10.03 -0.11
C LYS A 4 8.26 -8.67 0.40
N ILE A 5 7.15 -8.64 1.14
CA ILE A 5 6.58 -7.42 1.70
C ILE A 5 6.99 -7.30 3.16
N THR A 6 7.49 -6.13 3.54
CA THR A 6 7.88 -5.81 4.91
C THR A 6 7.09 -4.59 5.38
N SER A 7 6.49 -4.67 6.56
CA SER A 7 5.73 -3.57 7.15
C SER A 7 6.65 -2.51 7.76
N LEU A 8 6.16 -1.28 7.77
CA LEU A 8 6.81 -0.20 8.51
C LEU A 8 6.56 -0.42 10.00
N SER A 9 7.53 -0.08 10.84
CA SER A 9 7.46 -0.40 12.27
C SER A 9 7.45 0.81 13.20
N LYS A 10 7.98 1.96 12.77
CA LYS A 10 8.14 3.13 13.63
C LYS A 10 7.16 4.23 13.30
N ASN A 11 6.63 4.91 14.33
CA ASN A 11 5.74 6.05 14.14
C ASN A 11 6.40 7.18 13.34
N SER A 12 7.71 7.39 13.52
CA SER A 12 8.45 8.39 12.76
C SER A 12 8.43 8.10 11.26
N GLU A 13 8.42 6.83 10.87
CA GLU A 13 8.34 6.43 9.47
C GLU A 13 6.98 6.79 8.86
N PHE A 14 5.90 6.52 9.60
CA PHE A 14 4.55 6.90 9.16
C PHE A 14 4.42 8.41 8.99
N LYS A 15 4.91 9.18 9.96
CA LYS A 15 4.87 10.65 9.88
C LYS A 15 5.67 11.18 8.71
N SER A 16 6.83 10.60 8.48
CA SER A 16 7.69 10.99 7.36
C SER A 16 7.00 10.74 6.02
N LEU A 17 6.34 9.59 5.87
CA LEU A 17 5.63 9.24 4.64
C LEU A 17 4.43 10.14 4.36
N ILE A 18 3.68 10.51 5.40
CA ILE A 18 2.54 11.42 5.26
C ILE A 18 2.98 12.78 4.71
N ASN A 19 4.20 13.21 5.05
CA ASN A 19 4.77 14.47 4.57
C ASN A 19 5.51 14.32 3.23
N GLY A 20 5.56 13.13 2.66
CA GLY A 20 6.19 12.87 1.38
C GLY A 20 5.26 13.07 0.20
N LYS A 21 5.63 12.48 -0.93
CA LYS A 21 4.80 12.50 -2.14
C LYS A 21 3.62 11.55 -1.98
N LYS A 22 2.54 11.83 -2.72
CA LYS A 22 1.36 10.97 -2.70
C LYS A 22 0.67 10.92 -4.05
N ILE A 23 0.00 9.78 -4.28
CA ILE A 23 -0.94 9.58 -5.38
C ILE A 23 -2.27 9.17 -4.76
N SER A 24 -3.35 9.88 -5.10
CA SER A 24 -4.66 9.57 -4.56
C SER A 24 -5.60 9.12 -5.68
N ASN A 25 -6.39 8.09 -5.39
CA ASN A 25 -7.42 7.60 -6.30
C ASN A 25 -8.69 7.31 -5.48
N LYS A 26 -9.73 6.77 -6.13
CA LYS A 26 -10.99 6.51 -5.43
C LYS A 26 -10.91 5.36 -4.42
N TYR A 27 -9.88 4.54 -4.48
CA TYR A 27 -9.71 3.38 -3.59
C TYR A 27 -8.74 3.63 -2.46
N SER A 28 -7.75 4.51 -2.66
CA SER A 28 -6.69 4.69 -1.67
C SER A 28 -5.90 5.96 -1.90
N THR A 29 -5.12 6.34 -0.89
CA THR A 29 -4.04 7.32 -1.02
C THR A 29 -2.72 6.58 -0.77
N ILE A 30 -1.80 6.67 -1.73
CA ILE A 30 -0.49 6.03 -1.64
C ILE A 30 0.54 7.10 -1.34
N PHE A 31 1.11 7.08 -0.13
CA PHE A 31 2.23 7.94 0.23
C PHE A 31 3.52 7.19 -0.04
N PHE A 32 4.52 7.87 -0.57
CA PHE A 32 5.82 7.24 -0.82
C PHE A 32 6.95 8.22 -0.61
N LYS A 33 8.06 7.69 -0.08
CA LYS A 33 9.26 8.46 0.21
C LYS A 33 10.42 7.49 0.42
N ARG A 34 11.62 7.94 0.06
CA ARG A 34 12.83 7.17 0.36
C ARG A 34 13.16 7.32 1.84
N LEU A 35 13.23 6.20 2.57
CA LEU A 35 13.60 6.19 3.98
C LEU A 35 14.94 5.51 4.16
N SER A 36 15.79 6.05 5.06
CA SER A 36 17.08 5.45 5.36
C SER A 36 16.94 4.13 6.09
N GLY A 37 17.91 3.24 5.90
CA GLY A 37 17.96 1.98 6.62
C GLY A 37 16.98 0.92 6.17
N LYS A 38 16.30 1.11 5.04
CA LYS A 38 15.34 0.14 4.51
C LYS A 38 16.01 -0.80 3.51
N ASN A 39 15.60 -2.07 3.55
CA ASN A 39 16.09 -3.09 2.64
C ASN A 39 15.46 -2.92 1.26
N SER A 40 16.24 -2.53 0.26
CA SER A 40 15.77 -2.30 -1.10
C SER A 40 15.47 -3.59 -1.88
N ASN A 41 15.74 -4.76 -1.29
CA ASN A 41 15.38 -6.05 -1.90
C ASN A 41 13.96 -6.48 -1.53
N ARG A 42 13.27 -5.69 -0.71
CA ARG A 42 11.91 -5.98 -0.26
C ARG A 42 11.01 -4.77 -0.50
N LEU A 43 9.73 -5.04 -0.67
CA LEU A 43 8.72 -4.00 -0.75
C LEU A 43 8.35 -3.56 0.68
N ASN A 44 8.76 -2.35 1.05
CA ASN A 44 8.46 -1.77 2.35
C ASN A 44 7.15 -1.00 2.25
N ILE A 45 6.06 -1.60 2.73
CA ILE A 45 4.73 -1.02 2.61
C ILE A 45 3.88 -1.38 3.82
N SER A 46 3.09 -0.42 4.29
CA SER A 46 2.08 -0.67 5.32
C SER A 46 0.72 -0.26 4.81
N PHE A 47 -0.30 -0.95 5.29
CA PHE A 47 -1.68 -0.71 4.91
C PHE A 47 -2.46 -0.18 6.10
N VAL A 48 -3.20 0.92 5.90
CA VAL A 48 -4.01 1.54 6.94
C VAL A 48 -5.48 1.47 6.53
N ALA A 49 -6.31 0.90 7.41
CA ALA A 49 -7.76 0.92 7.28
C ALA A 49 -8.31 1.60 8.53
N LYS A 50 -8.78 2.83 8.39
CA LYS A 50 -9.27 3.63 9.52
C LYS A 50 -10.56 3.06 10.09
N LYS A 51 -10.82 3.34 11.38
CA LYS A 51 -12.00 2.84 12.09
C LYS A 51 -13.32 3.18 11.40
N LYS A 52 -13.40 4.32 10.74
CA LYS A 52 -14.62 4.74 10.01
C LYS A 52 -15.01 3.81 8.86
N LEU A 53 -14.09 2.96 8.41
CA LEU A 53 -14.37 2.03 7.32
C LEU A 53 -15.15 0.79 7.77
N GLY A 54 -15.21 0.53 9.06
CA GLY A 54 -15.94 -0.61 9.60
C GLY A 54 -15.27 -1.19 10.83
N ASN A 55 -15.80 -2.32 11.28
CA ASN A 55 -15.25 -3.03 12.44
C ASN A 55 -13.93 -3.74 12.09
N ALA A 56 -13.33 -4.40 13.09
CA ALA A 56 -12.03 -5.05 12.91
C ALA A 56 -12.05 -6.13 11.82
N VAL A 57 -13.16 -6.86 11.69
CA VAL A 57 -13.29 -7.91 10.67
C VAL A 57 -13.22 -7.30 9.27
N ILE A 58 -13.97 -6.22 9.03
CA ILE A 58 -13.99 -5.53 7.75
C ILE A 58 -12.62 -4.93 7.44
N ARG A 59 -12.02 -4.26 8.42
CA ARG A 59 -10.70 -3.65 8.23
C ARG A 59 -9.62 -4.69 7.93
N ASN A 60 -9.67 -5.85 8.55
CA ASN A 60 -8.74 -6.93 8.27
C ASN A 60 -8.92 -7.49 6.86
N LYS A 61 -10.17 -7.59 6.39
CA LYS A 61 -10.46 -8.02 5.02
C LYS A 61 -9.89 -7.04 4.00
N ILE A 62 -10.01 -5.74 4.26
CA ILE A 62 -9.44 -4.69 3.41
C ILE A 62 -7.92 -4.84 3.34
N LYS A 63 -7.25 -4.98 4.47
CA LYS A 63 -5.79 -5.14 4.52
C LYS A 63 -5.33 -6.39 3.79
N ARG A 64 -6.07 -7.50 3.95
CA ARG A 64 -5.75 -8.76 3.27
C ARG A 64 -5.89 -8.62 1.76
N ARG A 65 -6.94 -7.96 1.30
CA ARG A 65 -7.15 -7.70 -0.13
C ARG A 65 -5.99 -6.87 -0.70
N LEU A 66 -5.60 -5.81 0.00
CA LEU A 66 -4.48 -4.97 -0.42
C LEU A 66 -3.18 -5.73 -0.46
N ARG A 67 -2.92 -6.56 0.55
CA ARG A 67 -1.71 -7.37 0.59
C ARG A 67 -1.64 -8.34 -0.59
N ASN A 68 -2.76 -8.98 -0.92
CA ASN A 68 -2.83 -9.88 -2.07
C ASN A 68 -2.55 -9.15 -3.37
N ILE A 69 -3.13 -7.95 -3.54
CA ILE A 69 -2.90 -7.11 -4.71
C ILE A 69 -1.42 -6.76 -4.82
N MET A 70 -0.79 -6.38 -3.71
CA MET A 70 0.62 -5.98 -3.73
C MET A 70 1.56 -7.16 -3.97
N HIS A 71 1.22 -8.36 -3.51
CA HIS A 71 1.99 -9.56 -3.87
C HIS A 71 1.97 -9.81 -5.38
N GLU A 72 0.81 -9.67 -6.01
CA GLU A 72 0.70 -9.81 -7.46
C GLU A 72 1.45 -8.68 -8.17
N ALA A 73 1.33 -7.45 -7.68
CA ALA A 73 2.02 -6.30 -8.23
C ALA A 73 3.53 -6.50 -8.21
N TYR A 74 4.05 -7.00 -7.10
CA TYR A 74 5.48 -7.26 -6.95
C TYR A 74 6.00 -8.22 -8.04
N LYS A 75 5.15 -9.18 -8.45
CA LYS A 75 5.53 -10.17 -9.45
C LYS A 75 5.34 -9.69 -10.89
N THR A 76 4.41 -8.76 -11.13
CA THR A 76 3.96 -8.44 -12.48
C THR A 76 4.38 -7.06 -12.98
N ILE A 77 4.66 -6.13 -12.09
CA ILE A 77 5.11 -4.79 -12.49
C ILE A 77 6.41 -4.44 -11.78
N ASP A 78 7.09 -3.41 -12.31
CA ASP A 78 8.35 -2.93 -11.76
C ASP A 78 8.07 -1.89 -10.66
N ILE A 79 7.85 -2.38 -9.42
CA ILE A 79 7.65 -1.49 -8.29
C ILE A 79 9.01 -0.98 -7.81
N LYS A 80 9.09 0.33 -7.57
CA LYS A 80 10.34 0.96 -7.11
C LYS A 80 10.59 0.61 -5.64
N LEU A 81 11.56 -0.25 -5.39
CA LEU A 81 11.85 -0.76 -4.04
C LEU A 81 12.68 0.21 -3.19
N HIS A 82 13.24 1.25 -3.80
CA HIS A 82 13.98 2.27 -3.05
C HIS A 82 13.07 3.22 -2.26
N TYR A 83 11.77 3.21 -2.55
CA TYR A 83 10.78 3.94 -1.75
C TYR A 83 10.19 3.04 -0.69
N SER A 84 9.75 3.66 0.42
CA SER A 84 8.81 3.04 1.35
C SER A 84 7.41 3.61 1.06
N TYR A 85 6.39 2.82 1.30
CA TYR A 85 5.02 3.17 0.92
C TYR A 85 4.08 3.06 2.12
N LEU A 86 3.11 3.96 2.17
CA LEU A 86 1.99 3.88 3.11
C LEU A 86 0.70 3.99 2.30
N LEU A 87 -0.08 2.93 2.29
CA LEU A 87 -1.32 2.86 1.53
C LEU A 87 -2.49 3.00 2.50
N VAL A 88 -3.21 4.13 2.39
CA VAL A 88 -4.38 4.41 3.24
C VAL A 88 -5.63 4.08 2.45
N ALA A 89 -6.38 3.08 2.92
CA ALA A 89 -7.57 2.59 2.25
C ALA A 89 -8.74 3.56 2.35
N LYS A 90 -9.52 3.66 1.28
CA LYS A 90 -10.80 4.35 1.24
C LYS A 90 -11.93 3.31 1.17
N LYS A 91 -13.15 3.73 1.47
CA LYS A 91 -14.30 2.82 1.54
C LYS A 91 -14.51 2.01 0.26
N MET A 92 -14.32 2.62 -0.90
CA MET A 92 -14.52 1.96 -2.19
C MET A 92 -13.66 0.71 -2.38
N ILE A 93 -12.58 0.58 -1.63
CA ILE A 93 -11.70 -0.57 -1.73
C ILE A 93 -12.42 -1.87 -1.33
N PHE A 94 -13.39 -1.76 -0.41
CA PHE A 94 -14.19 -2.90 0.03
C PHE A 94 -15.43 -3.08 -0.83
N ASP A 95 -16.02 -1.98 -1.31
CA ASP A 95 -17.31 -1.99 -2.00
C ASP A 95 -17.20 -2.39 -3.48
N ASP A 96 -16.05 -2.17 -4.11
CA ASP A 96 -15.87 -2.48 -5.53
C ASP A 96 -15.28 -3.88 -5.73
N LYS A 97 -15.33 -4.35 -6.98
CA LYS A 97 -14.79 -5.66 -7.34
C LYS A 97 -13.26 -5.67 -7.20
N TYR A 98 -12.73 -6.81 -6.77
CA TYR A 98 -11.29 -7.01 -6.62
C TYR A 98 -10.52 -6.65 -7.88
N THR A 99 -11.01 -7.07 -9.04
CA THR A 99 -10.33 -6.82 -10.33
C THR A 99 -10.22 -5.33 -10.64
N ASN A 100 -11.25 -4.55 -10.31
CA ASN A 100 -11.24 -3.10 -10.53
C ASN A 100 -10.24 -2.41 -9.61
N VAL A 101 -10.25 -2.80 -8.33
CA VAL A 101 -9.33 -2.25 -7.33
C VAL A 101 -7.88 -2.56 -7.73
N LYS A 102 -7.61 -3.81 -8.08
CA LYS A 102 -6.28 -4.27 -8.49
C LYS A 102 -5.77 -3.48 -9.70
N LYS A 103 -6.58 -3.38 -10.74
CA LYS A 103 -6.21 -2.67 -11.98
C LYS A 103 -5.82 -1.23 -11.68
N ASN A 104 -6.63 -0.56 -10.86
CA ASN A 104 -6.40 0.84 -10.52
C ASN A 104 -5.09 1.02 -9.74
N LEU A 105 -4.87 0.18 -8.72
CA LEU A 105 -3.66 0.25 -7.90
C LEU A 105 -2.41 -0.05 -8.72
N LEU A 106 -2.44 -1.05 -9.59
CA LEU A 106 -1.30 -1.36 -10.45
C LEU A 106 -0.97 -0.19 -11.37
N THR A 107 -1.99 0.46 -11.92
CA THR A 107 -1.80 1.64 -12.78
C THR A 107 -1.12 2.76 -12.01
N ASP A 108 -1.56 3.02 -10.78
CA ASP A 108 -0.97 4.08 -9.95
C ASP A 108 0.48 3.78 -9.56
N PHE A 109 0.79 2.54 -9.19
CA PHE A 109 2.17 2.18 -8.86
C PHE A 109 3.10 2.31 -10.06
N LYS A 110 2.62 2.06 -11.27
CA LYS A 110 3.41 2.27 -12.49
C LYS A 110 3.75 3.73 -12.72
N LYS A 111 2.96 4.66 -12.23
CA LYS A 111 3.21 6.10 -12.35
C LYS A 111 4.32 6.60 -11.43
N ILE A 112 4.66 5.84 -10.40
CA ILE A 112 5.70 6.21 -9.44
C ILE A 112 7.06 5.90 -10.09
N LYS A 113 7.92 6.93 -10.17
CA LYS A 113 9.23 6.82 -10.81
C LYS A 113 10.38 6.99 -9.84
#